data_4fc20a1f8d85b9375556ed76b8f3de32
#
_entry.id   4fc20a1f8d85b9375556ed76b8f3de32
#
_cell.length_a   1.000
_cell.length_b   1.000
_cell.length_c   1.000
_cell.angle_alpha   90.00
_cell.angle_beta   90.00
_cell.angle_gamma   90.00
#
_symmetry.space_group_name_H-M   'P 1'
#
loop_
_entity.id
_entity.type
_entity.pdbx_description
1 polymer ?
#
loop_
_entity_poly.entity_id
_entity_poly.type
_entity_poly.pdbx_seq_one_letter_code
_entity_poly.pdbx_strand_id
1 'polypeptide(L)'
;STGSRFVFSQRVFDTMCSDLGSVSLARAAAASSAVPVVLSPVTFNNYGGNCDWKPSVWMQPFMDSSNVKRPAARATRSIQSENSLANSTKKPYVHLVDGGVSDNVGMRGVLDSLELMEALYDTGTSTSLDRVRRVIVFVVNSLSDPKTTWDERERPPDSLTVLLKASG
;
A
#
# COMPACT_ATOMS: atom_id res chain seq x y z
N SER A 1 8.61 1.32 9.96
CA SER A 1 7.99 1.67 8.67
C SER A 1 7.96 0.43 7.80
N THR A 2 6.79 0.00 7.37
CA THR A 2 6.65 -1.24 6.58
C THR A 2 6.80 -1.00 5.07
N GLY A 3 6.78 0.26 4.61
CA GLY A 3 6.75 0.59 3.18
C GLY A 3 5.56 -0.04 2.45
N SER A 4 4.50 -0.40 3.18
CA SER A 4 3.31 -1.01 2.60
C SER A 4 2.43 0.05 1.97
N ARG A 5 1.76 -0.31 0.87
CA ARG A 5 0.75 0.53 0.25
C ARG A 5 -0.45 0.69 1.20
N PHE A 6 -0.86 1.93 1.43
CA PHE A 6 -2.09 2.25 2.14
C PHE A 6 -3.19 2.60 1.13
N VAL A 7 -4.32 1.94 1.22
CA VAL A 7 -5.46 2.19 0.31
C VAL A 7 -6.57 2.87 1.09
N PHE A 8 -7.02 4.03 0.60
CA PHE A 8 -8.20 4.71 1.13
C PHE A 8 -9.47 3.94 0.73
N SER A 9 -9.77 2.91 1.47
CA SER A 9 -10.96 2.07 1.32
C SER A 9 -11.60 1.80 2.67
N GLN A 10 -12.91 1.60 2.70
CA GLN A 10 -13.62 1.32 3.95
C GLN A 10 -13.04 0.09 4.65
N ARG A 11 -12.66 -0.95 3.91
CA ARG A 11 -12.04 -2.16 4.46
C ARG A 11 -10.77 -1.86 5.28
N VAL A 12 -9.89 -0.99 4.79
CA VAL A 12 -8.66 -0.60 5.51
C VAL A 12 -9.00 0.23 6.74
N PHE A 13 -9.99 1.11 6.63
CA PHE A 13 -10.46 1.92 7.75
C PHE A 13 -11.17 1.09 8.81
N ASP A 14 -11.94 0.07 8.42
CA ASP A 14 -12.55 -0.90 9.36
C ASP A 14 -11.47 -1.63 10.17
N THR A 15 -10.35 -2.01 9.54
CA THR A 15 -9.20 -2.61 10.25
C THR A 15 -8.62 -1.67 11.32
N MET A 16 -8.65 -0.37 11.06
CA MET A 16 -8.21 0.67 11.99
C MET A 16 -9.33 1.10 12.96
N CYS A 17 -10.49 0.47 12.94
CA CYS A 17 -11.69 0.87 13.70
C CYS A 17 -12.05 2.34 13.48
N SER A 18 -11.99 2.79 12.22
CA SER A 18 -12.18 4.18 11.80
C SER A 18 -13.17 4.26 10.65
N ASP A 19 -13.72 5.45 10.43
CA ASP A 19 -14.67 5.72 9.35
C ASP A 19 -13.97 6.47 8.19
N LEU A 20 -13.96 5.87 7.00
CA LEU A 20 -13.45 6.52 5.79
C LEU A 20 -14.26 7.77 5.44
N GLY A 21 -15.58 7.78 5.72
CA GLY A 21 -16.45 8.91 5.44
C GLY A 21 -16.06 10.19 6.19
N SER A 22 -15.32 10.06 7.29
CA SER A 22 -14.79 11.21 8.05
C SER A 22 -13.56 11.86 7.40
N VAL A 23 -12.97 11.24 6.37
CA VAL A 23 -11.76 11.73 5.69
C VAL A 23 -12.14 12.50 4.44
N SER A 24 -11.80 13.79 4.38
CA SER A 24 -12.00 14.58 3.18
C SER A 24 -11.11 14.08 2.02
N LEU A 25 -11.64 14.19 0.80
CA LEU A 25 -10.88 13.86 -0.41
C LEU A 25 -9.56 14.66 -0.50
N ALA A 26 -9.60 15.93 -0.09
CA ALA A 26 -8.41 16.79 -0.04
C ALA A 26 -7.33 16.22 0.88
N ARG A 27 -7.71 15.66 2.06
CA ARG A 27 -6.76 15.03 2.98
C ARG A 27 -6.18 13.73 2.40
N ALA A 28 -6.98 12.95 1.71
CA ALA A 28 -6.51 11.74 1.03
C ALA A 28 -5.53 12.08 -0.11
N ALA A 29 -5.86 13.10 -0.91
CA ALA A 29 -4.98 13.59 -1.97
C ALA A 29 -3.66 14.14 -1.40
N ALA A 30 -3.71 14.93 -0.33
CA ALA A 30 -2.53 15.44 0.35
C ALA A 30 -1.64 14.32 0.87
N ALA A 31 -2.21 13.25 1.42
CA ALA A 31 -1.45 12.08 1.87
C ALA A 31 -0.75 11.35 0.72
N SER A 32 -1.43 11.25 -0.44
CA SER A 32 -0.86 10.63 -1.64
C SER A 32 0.26 11.44 -2.29
N SER A 33 0.28 12.76 -2.03
CA SER A 33 1.26 13.70 -2.60
C SER A 33 2.29 14.18 -1.57
N ALA A 34 2.32 13.57 -0.39
CA ALA A 34 3.22 13.97 0.71
C ALA A 34 4.66 13.51 0.45
N VAL A 35 5.33 14.14 -0.51
CA VAL A 35 6.73 13.87 -0.87
C VAL A 35 7.63 14.19 0.33
N PRO A 36 8.37 13.21 0.85
CA PRO A 36 9.28 13.43 1.98
C PRO A 36 10.28 14.56 1.71
N VAL A 37 10.64 15.30 2.76
CA VAL A 37 11.52 16.49 2.72
C VAL A 37 10.82 17.75 2.21
N VAL A 38 9.93 17.63 1.21
CA VAL A 38 9.18 18.79 0.68
C VAL A 38 7.89 19.01 1.44
N LEU A 39 7.18 17.92 1.73
CA LEU A 39 5.91 17.94 2.45
C LEU A 39 5.97 17.03 3.69
N SER A 40 5.25 17.42 4.72
CA SER A 40 5.14 16.60 5.93
C SER A 40 4.24 15.39 5.68
N PRO A 41 4.58 14.22 6.23
CA PRO A 41 3.70 13.06 6.22
C PRO A 41 2.32 13.38 6.80
N VAL A 42 1.26 12.83 6.22
CA VAL A 42 -0.08 12.92 6.77
C VAL A 42 -0.27 11.81 7.80
N THR A 43 -0.66 12.19 9.00
CA THR A 43 -0.82 11.24 10.12
C THR A 43 -2.28 10.98 10.40
N PHE A 44 -2.62 9.70 10.56
CA PHE A 44 -3.92 9.23 11.06
C PHE A 44 -3.75 8.55 12.40
N ASN A 45 -4.72 8.74 13.29
CA ASN A 45 -4.83 7.93 14.50
C ASN A 45 -5.29 6.52 14.11
N ASN A 46 -4.75 5.53 14.80
CA ASN A 46 -5.16 4.15 14.65
C ASN A 46 -5.89 3.70 15.91
N TYR A 47 -7.11 3.19 15.74
CA TYR A 47 -7.94 2.65 16.80
C TYR A 47 -8.11 1.13 16.71
N GLY A 48 -7.32 0.47 15.86
CA GLY A 48 -7.37 -0.98 15.63
C GLY A 48 -7.35 -1.78 16.95
N GLY A 49 -8.25 -2.74 17.05
CA GLY A 49 -8.45 -3.52 18.26
C GLY A 49 -9.54 -2.97 19.20
N ASN A 50 -10.14 -1.79 18.91
CA ASN A 50 -11.22 -1.21 19.72
C ASN A 50 -12.62 -1.47 19.12
N CYS A 51 -12.71 -2.29 18.07
CA CYS A 51 -13.97 -2.70 17.46
C CYS A 51 -13.93 -4.20 17.11
N ASP A 52 -15.08 -4.75 16.73
CA ASP A 52 -15.24 -6.17 16.38
C ASP A 52 -14.75 -6.51 14.97
N TRP A 53 -13.69 -5.83 14.50
CA TRP A 53 -13.10 -6.16 13.21
C TRP A 53 -12.56 -7.60 13.19
N LYS A 54 -12.85 -8.30 12.10
CA LYS A 54 -12.38 -9.67 11.88
C LYS A 54 -11.60 -9.74 10.57
N PRO A 55 -10.51 -10.52 10.50
CA PRO A 55 -9.79 -10.77 9.27
C PRO A 55 -10.71 -11.31 8.19
N SER A 56 -10.47 -10.90 6.95
CA SER A 56 -11.20 -11.40 5.79
C SER A 56 -11.11 -12.93 5.70
N VAL A 57 -12.15 -13.56 5.17
CA VAL A 57 -12.26 -15.03 5.10
C VAL A 57 -11.06 -15.67 4.40
N TRP A 58 -10.54 -15.02 3.34
CA TRP A 58 -9.37 -15.51 2.60
C TRP A 58 -8.07 -15.49 3.40
N MET A 59 -7.98 -14.64 4.46
CA MET A 59 -6.80 -14.53 5.31
C MET A 59 -6.75 -15.64 6.37
N GLN A 60 -7.92 -16.13 6.79
CA GLN A 60 -8.05 -17.09 7.89
C GLN A 60 -7.21 -18.36 7.68
N PRO A 61 -7.23 -19.00 6.49
CA PRO A 61 -6.43 -20.19 6.26
C PRO A 61 -4.92 -19.97 6.38
N PHE A 62 -4.46 -18.73 6.18
CA PHE A 62 -3.04 -18.39 6.23
C PHE A 62 -2.60 -17.87 7.61
N MET A 63 -3.55 -17.59 8.49
CA MET A 63 -3.28 -17.21 9.88
C MET A 63 -3.16 -18.42 10.78
N ASP A 64 -3.68 -19.56 10.37
CA ASP A 64 -3.55 -20.81 11.09
C ASP A 64 -2.16 -21.42 10.86
N SER A 65 -1.36 -21.50 11.93
CA SER A 65 -0.01 -22.05 11.90
C SER A 65 0.06 -23.54 11.55
N SER A 66 -1.09 -24.23 11.60
CA SER A 66 -1.20 -25.66 11.21
C SER A 66 -1.29 -25.85 9.69
N ASN A 67 -1.53 -24.78 8.92
CA ASN A 67 -1.73 -24.88 7.48
C ASN A 67 -0.39 -24.91 6.75
N VAL A 68 -0.16 -25.99 6.01
CA VAL A 68 1.11 -26.26 5.29
C VAL A 68 1.28 -25.35 4.06
N LYS A 69 0.19 -24.77 3.54
CA LYS A 69 0.21 -23.93 2.35
C LYS A 69 0.57 -22.48 2.71
N ARG A 70 1.82 -22.10 2.44
CA ARG A 70 2.26 -20.70 2.65
C ARG A 70 1.75 -19.83 1.52
N PRO A 71 1.15 -18.68 1.83
CA PRO A 71 0.76 -17.73 0.80
C PRO A 71 1.98 -17.13 0.09
N ALA A 72 1.77 -16.63 -1.12
CA ALA A 72 2.80 -15.87 -1.83
C ALA A 72 3.33 -14.71 -0.97
N ALA A 73 4.55 -14.29 -1.22
CA ALA A 73 5.24 -13.29 -0.40
C ALA A 73 4.49 -11.94 -0.30
N ARG A 74 3.72 -11.58 -1.32
CA ARG A 74 2.88 -10.37 -1.32
C ARG A 74 1.64 -10.55 -0.46
N ALA A 75 0.94 -11.69 -0.58
CA ALA A 75 -0.20 -12.02 0.27
C ALA A 75 0.21 -12.04 1.76
N THR A 76 1.38 -12.62 2.07
CA THR A 76 1.95 -12.58 3.43
C THR A 76 2.16 -11.15 3.91
N ARG A 77 2.69 -10.26 3.07
CA ARG A 77 2.88 -8.84 3.42
C ARG A 77 1.54 -8.12 3.63
N SER A 78 0.53 -8.41 2.81
CA SER A 78 -0.82 -7.85 3.00
C SER A 78 -1.41 -8.27 4.34
N ILE A 79 -1.33 -9.54 4.69
CA ILE A 79 -1.79 -10.08 5.99
C ILE A 79 -1.05 -9.40 7.14
N GLN A 80 0.28 -9.29 7.06
CA GLN A 80 1.09 -8.63 8.08
C GLN A 80 0.74 -7.15 8.23
N SER A 81 0.48 -6.46 7.10
CA SER A 81 0.08 -5.06 7.09
C SER A 81 -1.28 -4.87 7.78
N GLU A 82 -2.28 -5.67 7.43
CA GLU A 82 -3.60 -5.62 8.05
C GLU A 82 -3.53 -5.94 9.55
N ASN A 83 -2.83 -7.00 9.94
CA ASN A 83 -2.63 -7.34 11.35
C ASN A 83 -1.90 -6.23 12.13
N SER A 84 -0.98 -5.52 11.48
CA SER A 84 -0.30 -4.38 12.08
C SER A 84 -1.24 -3.20 12.30
N LEU A 85 -2.18 -2.95 11.38
CA LEU A 85 -3.20 -1.91 11.51
C LEU A 85 -4.26 -2.27 12.55
N ALA A 86 -4.59 -3.54 12.71
CA ALA A 86 -5.56 -4.02 13.70
C ALA A 86 -5.06 -3.93 15.15
N ASN A 87 -3.87 -3.39 15.41
CA ASN A 87 -3.29 -3.29 16.73
C ASN A 87 -2.79 -1.88 17.05
N SER A 88 -3.67 -1.05 17.59
CA SER A 88 -3.35 0.34 17.96
C SER A 88 -2.39 0.44 19.16
N THR A 89 -2.31 -0.57 20.02
CA THR A 89 -1.35 -0.58 21.14
C THR A 89 0.09 -0.59 20.63
N LYS A 90 0.37 -1.36 19.58
CA LYS A 90 1.68 -1.42 18.94
C LYS A 90 1.90 -0.30 17.92
N LYS A 91 0.82 0.17 17.29
CA LYS A 91 0.87 1.13 16.20
C LYS A 91 -0.24 2.18 16.35
N PRO A 92 -0.09 3.11 17.29
CA PRO A 92 -1.13 4.11 17.56
C PRO A 92 -1.33 5.12 16.42
N TYR A 93 -0.32 5.28 15.55
CA TYR A 93 -0.36 6.22 14.43
C TYR A 93 0.02 5.56 13.12
N VAL A 94 -0.59 6.04 12.03
CA VAL A 94 -0.24 5.68 10.66
C VAL A 94 0.23 6.94 9.95
N HIS A 95 1.50 6.95 9.55
CA HIS A 95 2.11 8.04 8.80
C HIS A 95 2.14 7.67 7.33
N LEU A 96 1.49 8.48 6.50
CA LEU A 96 1.40 8.30 5.07
C LEU A 96 2.33 9.29 4.36
N VAL A 97 3.02 8.79 3.36
CA VAL A 97 3.89 9.55 2.47
C VAL A 97 3.47 9.28 1.02
N ASP A 98 4.01 10.06 0.11
CA ASP A 98 3.78 9.91 -1.33
C ASP A 98 3.98 8.46 -1.80
N GLY A 99 3.03 7.97 -2.59
CA GLY A 99 3.06 6.61 -3.13
C GLY A 99 4.24 6.38 -4.09
N GLY A 100 4.68 7.41 -4.79
CA GLY A 100 5.83 7.37 -5.70
C GLY A 100 7.14 6.98 -5.02
N VAL A 101 7.27 7.21 -3.71
CA VAL A 101 8.45 6.79 -2.92
C VAL A 101 8.67 5.27 -2.96
N SER A 102 7.60 4.49 -3.11
CA SER A 102 7.68 3.03 -3.06
C SER A 102 7.23 2.34 -4.35
N ASP A 103 6.40 2.98 -5.15
CA ASP A 103 5.79 2.40 -6.35
C ASP A 103 5.31 3.49 -7.31
N ASN A 104 6.24 4.19 -7.92
CA ASN A 104 5.95 5.34 -8.80
C ASN A 104 5.09 4.96 -10.01
N VAL A 105 5.26 3.76 -10.54
CA VAL A 105 4.51 3.24 -11.70
C VAL A 105 3.15 2.62 -11.29
N GLY A 106 2.91 2.39 -10.00
CA GLY A 106 1.67 1.79 -9.49
C GLY A 106 1.52 0.29 -9.74
N MET A 107 2.55 -0.38 -10.24
CA MET A 107 2.50 -1.80 -10.62
C MET A 107 2.32 -2.74 -9.42
N ARG A 108 2.77 -2.36 -8.23
CA ARG A 108 2.58 -3.19 -7.02
C ARG A 108 1.11 -3.41 -6.72
N GLY A 109 0.27 -2.38 -6.90
CA GLY A 109 -1.17 -2.50 -6.68
C GLY A 109 -1.83 -3.53 -7.59
N VAL A 110 -1.42 -3.59 -8.85
CA VAL A 110 -1.91 -4.59 -9.81
C VAL A 110 -1.46 -5.98 -9.40
N LEU A 111 -0.18 -6.15 -9.09
CA LEU A 111 0.39 -7.44 -8.66
C LEU A 111 -0.24 -7.94 -7.35
N ASP A 112 -0.44 -7.06 -6.36
CA ASP A 112 -1.10 -7.39 -5.09
C ASP A 112 -2.55 -7.84 -5.34
N SER A 113 -3.26 -7.22 -6.30
CA SER A 113 -4.63 -7.61 -6.66
C SER A 113 -4.66 -8.98 -7.34
N LEU A 114 -3.72 -9.27 -8.22
CA LEU A 114 -3.63 -10.58 -8.89
C LEU A 114 -3.34 -11.70 -7.89
N GLU A 115 -2.39 -11.50 -6.97
CA GLU A 115 -2.08 -12.47 -5.93
C GLU A 115 -3.24 -12.66 -4.93
N LEU A 116 -4.00 -11.59 -4.64
CA LEU A 116 -5.22 -11.70 -3.85
C LEU A 116 -6.27 -12.55 -4.57
N MET A 117 -6.46 -12.36 -5.87
CA MET A 117 -7.37 -13.18 -6.68
C MET A 117 -6.96 -14.67 -6.64
N GLU A 118 -5.68 -14.97 -6.78
CA GLU A 118 -5.14 -16.32 -6.68
C GLU A 118 -5.40 -16.92 -5.28
N ALA A 119 -5.15 -16.16 -4.22
CA ALA A 119 -5.40 -16.59 -2.86
C ALA A 119 -6.90 -16.85 -2.59
N LEU A 120 -7.80 -16.02 -3.12
CA LEU A 120 -9.24 -16.22 -3.04
C LEU A 120 -9.67 -17.51 -3.77
N TYR A 121 -9.15 -17.73 -4.97
CA TYR A 121 -9.39 -18.94 -5.73
C TYR A 121 -8.92 -20.20 -4.99
N ASP A 122 -7.72 -20.15 -4.43
CA ASP A 122 -7.12 -21.25 -3.68
C ASP A 122 -7.90 -21.61 -2.40
N THR A 123 -8.59 -20.65 -1.80
CA THR A 123 -9.44 -20.87 -0.62
C THR A 123 -10.87 -21.26 -0.97
N GLY A 124 -11.21 -21.41 -2.28
CA GLY A 124 -12.54 -21.70 -2.74
C GLY A 124 -13.55 -20.56 -2.53
N THR A 125 -13.05 -19.34 -2.29
CA THR A 125 -13.89 -18.16 -2.11
C THR A 125 -14.34 -17.66 -3.49
N SER A 126 -15.62 -17.79 -3.78
CA SER A 126 -16.19 -17.30 -5.05
C SER A 126 -16.26 -15.77 -5.07
N THR A 127 -15.85 -15.19 -6.18
CA THR A 127 -15.87 -13.74 -6.42
C THR A 127 -16.50 -13.41 -7.77
N SER A 128 -16.89 -12.17 -7.97
CA SER A 128 -17.35 -11.70 -9.29
C SER A 128 -16.27 -11.80 -10.39
N LEU A 129 -15.01 -12.00 -9.98
CA LEU A 129 -13.84 -12.09 -10.86
C LEU A 129 -13.54 -13.53 -11.34
N ASP A 130 -14.24 -14.54 -10.86
CA ASP A 130 -14.03 -15.96 -11.23
C ASP A 130 -14.24 -16.21 -12.73
N ARG A 131 -14.97 -15.31 -13.40
CA ARG A 131 -15.18 -15.35 -14.85
C ARG A 131 -14.07 -14.68 -15.67
N VAL A 132 -13.15 -14.00 -15.02
CA VAL A 132 -12.04 -13.30 -15.68
C VAL A 132 -11.02 -14.34 -16.14
N ARG A 133 -10.90 -14.53 -17.45
CA ARG A 133 -9.95 -15.46 -18.05
C ARG A 133 -8.64 -14.81 -18.50
N ARG A 134 -8.63 -13.49 -18.62
CA ARG A 134 -7.46 -12.75 -19.08
C ARG A 134 -7.47 -11.35 -18.49
N VAL A 135 -6.34 -10.94 -17.99
CA VAL A 135 -6.08 -9.58 -17.52
C VAL A 135 -5.05 -8.94 -18.44
N ILE A 136 -5.34 -7.75 -18.95
CA ILE A 136 -4.43 -6.96 -19.77
C ILE A 136 -4.13 -5.69 -18.98
N VAL A 137 -2.86 -5.44 -18.73
CA VAL A 137 -2.39 -4.26 -18.00
C VAL A 137 -1.71 -3.31 -18.96
N PHE A 138 -2.26 -2.11 -19.11
CA PHE A 138 -1.65 -1.03 -19.87
C PHE A 138 -0.86 -0.14 -18.90
N VAL A 139 0.46 -0.08 -19.09
CA VAL A 139 1.32 0.79 -18.29
C VAL A 139 1.69 1.99 -19.13
N VAL A 140 1.21 3.18 -18.73
CA VAL A 140 1.61 4.45 -19.33
C VAL A 140 2.64 5.07 -18.41
N ASN A 141 3.89 5.02 -18.83
CA ASN A 141 5.00 5.60 -18.10
C ASN A 141 5.41 6.93 -18.76
N SER A 142 5.23 8.01 -18.02
CA SER A 142 5.68 9.34 -18.42
C SER A 142 7.14 9.59 -18.00
N LEU A 143 7.98 8.55 -18.01
CA LEU A 143 9.37 8.67 -17.63
C LEU A 143 10.02 9.80 -18.40
N SER A 144 10.34 10.86 -17.70
CA SER A 144 11.21 11.92 -18.18
C SER A 144 12.63 11.51 -17.83
N ASP A 145 13.48 11.38 -18.86
CA ASP A 145 14.92 11.22 -18.65
C ASP A 145 15.63 12.56 -18.96
N PRO A 146 15.53 13.54 -18.04
CA PRO A 146 16.23 14.80 -18.22
C PRO A 146 17.74 14.52 -18.19
N LYS A 147 18.43 14.95 -19.24
CA LYS A 147 19.88 14.90 -19.26
C LYS A 147 20.40 15.66 -18.03
N THR A 148 21.03 14.94 -17.13
CA THR A 148 21.67 15.54 -15.97
C THR A 148 23.16 15.68 -16.21
N THR A 149 23.71 16.80 -15.85
CA THR A 149 25.14 17.09 -15.90
C THR A 149 25.77 16.95 -14.53
N TRP A 150 25.23 16.04 -13.69
CA TRP A 150 25.72 15.87 -12.31
C TRP A 150 27.15 15.33 -12.28
N ASP A 151 27.45 14.43 -13.20
CA ASP A 151 28.75 13.80 -13.43
C ASP A 151 29.80 14.75 -14.09
N GLU A 152 29.35 15.89 -14.60
CA GLU A 152 30.20 16.93 -15.14
C GLU A 152 30.66 17.95 -14.07
N ARG A 153 30.18 17.82 -12.86
CA ARG A 153 30.45 18.77 -11.75
C ARG A 153 31.10 18.06 -10.58
N GLU A 154 32.16 18.65 -10.06
CA GLU A 154 32.84 18.17 -8.86
C GLU A 154 31.93 18.21 -7.61
N ARG A 155 30.96 19.16 -7.57
CA ARG A 155 30.05 19.32 -6.45
C ARG A 155 28.86 18.36 -6.61
N PRO A 156 28.59 17.53 -5.57
CA PRO A 156 27.42 16.64 -5.62
C PRO A 156 26.11 17.45 -5.70
N PRO A 157 25.07 16.90 -6.35
CA PRO A 157 23.75 17.52 -6.38
C PRO A 157 23.16 17.61 -4.98
N ASP A 158 22.36 18.63 -4.72
CA ASP A 158 21.64 18.78 -3.46
C ASP A 158 20.57 17.71 -3.29
N SER A 159 20.26 17.36 -2.03
CA SER A 159 19.35 16.27 -1.69
C SER A 159 17.97 16.47 -2.28
N LEU A 160 17.49 17.69 -2.43
CA LEU A 160 16.19 17.99 -3.04
C LEU A 160 16.17 17.64 -4.52
N THR A 161 17.22 18.03 -5.25
CA THR A 161 17.37 17.72 -6.69
C THR A 161 17.43 16.20 -6.95
N VAL A 162 18.18 15.48 -6.09
CA VAL A 162 18.23 14.01 -6.15
C VAL A 162 16.85 13.40 -5.89
N LEU A 163 16.13 13.88 -4.88
CA LEU A 163 14.81 13.38 -4.53
C LEU A 163 13.79 13.62 -5.66
N LEU A 164 13.76 14.82 -6.22
CA LEU A 164 12.88 15.17 -7.32
C LEU A 164 13.15 14.32 -8.57
N LYS A 165 14.41 14.01 -8.85
CA LYS A 165 14.75 13.11 -9.96
C LYS A 165 14.37 11.66 -9.67
N ALA A 166 14.49 11.21 -8.43
CA ALA A 166 14.13 9.84 -8.05
C ALA A 166 12.61 9.61 -8.01
N SER A 167 11.81 10.68 -7.91
CA SER A 167 10.35 10.63 -7.86
C SER A 167 9.68 10.79 -9.24
N GLY A 168 10.38 11.20 -10.26
CA GLY A 168 9.92 11.34 -11.66
C GLY A 168 10.33 10.17 -12.50
#